data_a3f8dbe3cb9dd7773fec6c6737db19ea
#
_entry.id   a3f8dbe3cb9dd7773fec6c6737db19ea
#
_cell.length_a   1.000
_cell.length_b   1.000
_cell.length_c   1.000
_cell.angle_alpha   90.00
_cell.angle_beta   90.00
_cell.angle_gamma   90.00
#
_symmetry.space_group_name_H-M   'P 1'
#
loop_
_entity.id
_entity.type
_entity.pdbx_description
1 polymer ?
#
loop_
_entity_poly.entity_id
_entity_poly.type
_entity_poly.pdbx_seq_one_letter_code
_entity_poly.pdbx_strand_id
1 'polypeptide(L)'
;HLTSGLWLSLGKALIHAGVRLHCDEASRTALVPGLSESEAALVVAATDADFDTEYLDLDLAVRVVDSVQDAVHHIQTHGSGHTDTILCAPLNGEASSASVRSAADIFTRSLSSSSVYVNASTRFADGFRYGFGAEVGISTGRIHARGPVGLEGLVTYKYVLRSAGSGAQTAAAFSPGAHQRAWSHQPIEAVYPSLT
;
A
#
# COMPACT_ATOMS: atom_id res chain seq x y z
N HIS A 1 -8.82 -13.23 18.10
CA HIS A 1 -10.09 -13.16 18.81
C HIS A 1 -10.68 -11.78 18.57
N LEU A 2 -11.73 -11.70 17.75
CA LEU A 2 -12.67 -10.60 17.84
C LEU A 2 -13.15 -10.59 19.31
N THR A 3 -12.55 -9.75 20.11
CA THR A 3 -13.15 -9.46 21.42
C THR A 3 -14.49 -8.87 21.08
N SER A 4 -15.55 -9.57 21.41
CA SER A 4 -16.94 -9.23 21.09
C SER A 4 -17.27 -7.75 21.36
N GLY A 5 -16.59 -7.11 22.29
CA GLY A 5 -16.77 -5.71 22.61
C GLY A 5 -16.22 -4.72 21.59
N LEU A 6 -15.02 -4.93 21.04
CA LEU A 6 -14.41 -3.98 20.09
C LEU A 6 -15.17 -3.98 18.77
N TRP A 7 -15.46 -5.18 18.21
CA TRP A 7 -16.18 -5.28 16.94
C TRP A 7 -17.59 -4.72 17.03
N LEU A 8 -18.31 -5.00 18.14
CA LEU A 8 -19.64 -4.43 18.35
C LEU A 8 -19.61 -2.90 18.43
N SER A 9 -18.65 -2.33 19.17
CA SER A 9 -18.50 -0.86 19.27
C SER A 9 -18.16 -0.21 17.94
N LEU A 10 -17.21 -0.80 17.20
CA LEU A 10 -16.78 -0.30 15.90
C LEU A 10 -17.91 -0.42 14.86
N GLY A 11 -18.57 -1.59 14.79
CA GLY A 11 -19.67 -1.82 13.85
C GLY A 11 -20.83 -0.86 14.09
N LYS A 12 -21.22 -0.62 15.35
CA LYS A 12 -22.22 0.39 15.68
C LYS A 12 -21.81 1.80 15.26
N ALA A 13 -20.58 2.19 15.52
CA ALA A 13 -20.09 3.51 15.13
C ALA A 13 -20.14 3.71 13.61
N LEU A 14 -19.77 2.68 12.81
CA LEU A 14 -19.87 2.71 11.36
C LEU A 14 -21.33 2.80 10.88
N ILE A 15 -22.21 1.97 11.44
CA ILE A 15 -23.65 1.99 11.12
C ILE A 15 -24.28 3.35 11.46
N HIS A 16 -23.96 3.94 12.60
CA HIS A 16 -24.43 5.28 12.98
C HIS A 16 -23.89 6.37 12.06
N ALA A 17 -22.75 6.14 11.42
CA ALA A 17 -22.23 7.02 10.37
C ALA A 17 -22.86 6.76 8.99
N GLY A 18 -23.82 5.85 8.88
CA GLY A 18 -24.55 5.53 7.65
C GLY A 18 -23.85 4.48 6.78
N VAL A 19 -22.81 3.80 7.29
CA VAL A 19 -22.08 2.80 6.53
C VAL A 19 -22.84 1.49 6.49
N ARG A 20 -23.01 0.92 5.30
CA ARG A 20 -23.46 -0.46 5.12
C ARG A 20 -22.30 -1.42 5.24
N LEU A 21 -22.45 -2.47 6.00
CA LEU A 21 -21.41 -3.46 6.27
C LEU A 21 -21.68 -4.75 5.50
N HIS A 22 -20.81 -5.09 4.56
CA HIS A 22 -20.79 -6.36 3.85
C HIS A 22 -19.90 -7.33 4.64
N CYS A 23 -20.53 -8.16 5.43
CA CYS A 23 -19.87 -8.97 6.45
C CYS A 23 -19.80 -10.44 6.04
N ASP A 24 -18.65 -11.08 6.27
CA ASP A 24 -18.57 -12.54 6.28
C ASP A 24 -19.43 -13.13 7.42
N GLU A 25 -19.65 -14.43 7.41
CA GLU A 25 -20.52 -15.08 8.38
C GLU A 25 -20.01 -14.91 9.82
N ALA A 26 -18.69 -14.90 10.03
CA ALA A 26 -18.11 -14.76 11.36
C ALA A 26 -18.32 -13.34 11.92
N SER A 27 -18.10 -12.31 11.12
CA SER A 27 -18.32 -10.91 11.53
C SER A 27 -19.81 -10.61 11.73
N ARG A 28 -20.69 -11.17 10.91
CA ARG A 28 -22.15 -11.05 11.04
C ARG A 28 -22.64 -11.68 12.34
N THR A 29 -22.26 -12.92 12.59
CA THR A 29 -22.66 -13.67 13.80
C THR A 29 -22.22 -12.95 15.06
N ALA A 30 -21.06 -12.30 15.05
CA ALA A 30 -20.55 -11.56 16.20
C ALA A 30 -21.22 -10.19 16.40
N LEU A 31 -21.72 -9.55 15.32
CA LEU A 31 -22.25 -8.18 15.37
C LEU A 31 -23.77 -8.11 15.55
N VAL A 32 -24.52 -8.86 14.75
CA VAL A 32 -25.98 -8.73 14.63
C VAL A 32 -26.73 -8.90 15.95
N PRO A 33 -26.37 -9.84 16.84
CA PRO A 33 -27.10 -10.01 18.11
C PRO A 33 -27.08 -8.78 19.03
N GLY A 34 -26.14 -7.87 18.82
CA GLY A 34 -26.01 -6.63 19.61
C GLY A 34 -26.67 -5.40 18.98
N LEU A 35 -27.35 -5.54 17.84
CA LEU A 35 -27.96 -4.46 17.08
C LEU A 35 -29.48 -4.42 17.23
N SER A 36 -30.07 -3.24 17.05
CA SER A 36 -31.50 -3.09 16.80
C SER A 36 -31.87 -3.58 15.39
N GLU A 37 -33.16 -3.77 15.13
CA GLU A 37 -33.65 -4.20 13.80
C GLU A 37 -33.24 -3.22 12.67
N SER A 38 -33.34 -1.92 12.95
CA SER A 38 -32.93 -0.88 11.99
C SER A 38 -31.43 -0.86 11.72
N GLU A 39 -30.59 -1.10 12.73
CA GLU A 39 -29.14 -1.22 12.58
C GLU A 39 -28.76 -2.50 11.81
N ALA A 40 -29.40 -3.62 12.14
CA ALA A 40 -29.15 -4.91 11.51
C ALA A 40 -29.47 -4.90 10.00
N ALA A 41 -30.40 -4.04 9.54
CA ALA A 41 -30.72 -3.87 8.13
C ALA A 41 -29.55 -3.32 7.29
N LEU A 42 -28.57 -2.68 7.93
CA LEU A 42 -27.33 -2.21 7.29
C LEU A 42 -26.21 -3.25 7.28
N VAL A 43 -26.43 -4.44 7.84
CA VAL A 43 -25.47 -5.53 7.84
C VAL A 43 -25.90 -6.62 6.87
N VAL A 44 -25.24 -6.70 5.73
CA VAL A 44 -25.55 -7.65 4.67
C VAL A 44 -24.47 -8.75 4.59
N ALA A 45 -24.80 -9.87 3.95
CA ALA A 45 -23.82 -10.92 3.71
C ALA A 45 -22.86 -10.49 2.62
N ALA A 46 -21.55 -10.61 2.88
CA ALA A 46 -20.52 -10.40 1.88
C ALA A 46 -20.48 -11.57 0.89
N THR A 47 -20.16 -11.25 -0.35
CA THR A 47 -19.77 -12.17 -1.41
C THR A 47 -18.28 -12.02 -1.70
N ASP A 48 -17.69 -12.93 -2.45
CA ASP A 48 -16.27 -12.82 -2.83
C ASP A 48 -15.98 -11.54 -3.63
N ALA A 49 -16.96 -11.08 -4.43
CA ALA A 49 -16.84 -9.85 -5.20
C ALA A 49 -16.75 -8.58 -4.34
N ASP A 50 -17.30 -8.60 -3.13
CA ASP A 50 -17.26 -7.45 -2.22
C ASP A 50 -15.83 -7.12 -1.78
N PHE A 51 -14.95 -8.13 -1.70
CA PHE A 51 -13.55 -7.93 -1.30
C PHE A 51 -12.67 -7.37 -2.43
N ASP A 52 -13.13 -7.44 -3.68
CA ASP A 52 -12.46 -6.86 -4.86
C ASP A 52 -13.06 -5.52 -5.28
N THR A 53 -14.09 -5.04 -4.58
CA THR A 53 -14.87 -3.87 -4.97
C THR A 53 -14.39 -2.61 -4.25
N GLU A 54 -14.09 -1.56 -5.02
CA GLU A 54 -14.00 -0.20 -4.53
C GLU A 54 -15.39 0.44 -4.63
N TYR A 55 -16.07 0.59 -3.49
CA TYR A 55 -17.49 1.00 -3.50
C TYR A 55 -17.73 2.47 -3.88
N LEU A 56 -16.78 3.36 -3.57
CA LEU A 56 -16.93 4.82 -3.77
C LEU A 56 -18.18 5.40 -3.07
N ASP A 57 -18.65 4.71 -2.03
CA ASP A 57 -19.83 5.06 -1.24
C ASP A 57 -19.60 4.64 0.24
N LEU A 58 -20.62 4.83 1.07
CA LEU A 58 -20.62 4.42 2.47
C LEU A 58 -20.91 2.91 2.61
N ASP A 59 -20.10 2.11 1.95
CA ASP A 59 -20.11 0.65 2.02
C ASP A 59 -18.73 0.14 2.41
N LEU A 60 -18.66 -0.92 3.21
CA LEU A 60 -17.44 -1.50 3.72
C LEU A 60 -17.53 -3.03 3.76
N ALA A 61 -16.61 -3.72 3.09
CA ALA A 61 -16.45 -5.16 3.21
C ALA A 61 -15.67 -5.50 4.50
N VAL A 62 -16.15 -6.50 5.23
CA VAL A 62 -15.58 -6.95 6.51
C VAL A 62 -15.38 -8.45 6.50
N ARG A 63 -14.16 -8.87 6.79
CA ARG A 63 -13.79 -10.29 6.90
C ARG A 63 -13.00 -10.55 8.17
N VAL A 64 -13.34 -11.62 8.86
CA VAL A 64 -12.58 -12.15 9.99
C VAL A 64 -11.55 -13.13 9.49
N VAL A 65 -10.34 -13.05 10.01
CA VAL A 65 -9.24 -13.95 9.72
C VAL A 65 -8.60 -14.44 11.01
N ASP A 66 -7.90 -15.58 10.98
CA ASP A 66 -7.38 -16.23 12.17
C ASP A 66 -6.00 -15.71 12.58
N SER A 67 -5.27 -15.08 11.68
CA SER A 67 -3.90 -14.62 11.92
C SER A 67 -3.55 -13.35 11.15
N VAL A 68 -2.45 -12.69 11.53
CA VAL A 68 -1.88 -11.58 10.75
C VAL A 68 -1.39 -12.06 9.37
N GLN A 69 -0.95 -13.29 9.26
CA GLN A 69 -0.54 -13.89 7.98
C GLN A 69 -1.72 -14.03 7.03
N ASP A 70 -2.88 -14.47 7.53
CA ASP A 70 -4.11 -14.55 6.75
C ASP A 70 -4.62 -13.17 6.34
N ALA A 71 -4.49 -12.16 7.23
CA ALA A 71 -4.80 -10.77 6.89
C ALA A 71 -3.89 -10.27 5.76
N VAL A 72 -2.58 -10.51 5.84
CA VAL A 72 -1.62 -10.16 4.79
C VAL A 72 -1.97 -10.85 3.47
N HIS A 73 -2.29 -12.15 3.50
CA HIS A 73 -2.70 -12.90 2.31
C HIS A 73 -3.97 -12.32 1.69
N HIS A 74 -4.97 -12.01 2.50
CA HIS A 74 -6.21 -11.40 2.04
C HIS A 74 -5.96 -10.04 1.38
N ILE A 75 -5.17 -9.16 2.01
CA ILE A 75 -4.81 -7.86 1.46
C ILE A 75 -4.02 -8.00 0.15
N GLN A 76 -3.07 -8.94 0.06
CA GLN A 76 -2.30 -9.18 -1.16
C GLN A 76 -3.17 -9.69 -2.32
N THR A 77 -4.23 -10.44 -2.01
CA THR A 77 -5.15 -10.98 -3.00
C THR A 77 -6.12 -9.90 -3.51
N HIS A 78 -6.73 -9.15 -2.61
CA HIS A 78 -7.87 -8.26 -2.90
C HIS A 78 -7.52 -6.78 -2.85
N GLY A 79 -6.48 -6.38 -2.09
CA GLY A 79 -6.15 -4.97 -1.87
C GLY A 79 -5.60 -4.27 -3.12
N SER A 80 -5.82 -2.95 -3.20
CA SER A 80 -5.31 -2.11 -4.30
C SER A 80 -3.78 -1.94 -4.27
N GLY A 81 -3.13 -2.19 -3.12
CA GLY A 81 -1.72 -1.89 -2.89
C GLY A 81 -1.44 -0.40 -2.70
N HIS A 82 -2.47 0.40 -2.43
CA HIS A 82 -2.33 1.83 -2.15
C HIS A 82 -1.90 2.08 -0.71
N THR A 83 -2.75 1.81 0.25
CA THR A 83 -2.48 2.12 1.67
C THR A 83 -3.18 1.12 2.59
N ASP A 84 -2.43 0.55 3.52
CA ASP A 84 -2.95 -0.39 4.51
C ASP A 84 -2.50 0.01 5.91
N THR A 85 -3.28 -0.36 6.92
CA THR A 85 -2.94 -0.11 8.32
C THR A 85 -3.25 -1.30 9.20
N ILE A 86 -2.40 -1.54 10.19
CA ILE A 86 -2.68 -2.43 11.30
C ILE A 86 -2.94 -1.61 12.56
N LEU A 87 -4.02 -1.91 13.25
CA LEU A 87 -4.32 -1.39 14.58
C LEU A 87 -4.00 -2.47 15.61
N CYS A 88 -3.11 -2.16 16.52
CA CYS A 88 -2.68 -3.07 17.57
C CYS A 88 -2.48 -2.30 18.88
N ALA A 89 -2.22 -3.02 19.97
CA ALA A 89 -1.82 -2.37 21.22
C ALA A 89 -0.58 -1.48 20.99
N PRO A 90 -0.37 -0.42 21.79
CA PRO A 90 0.78 0.46 21.66
C PRO A 90 2.10 -0.32 21.61
N LEU A 91 3.00 0.05 20.69
CA LEU A 91 4.29 -0.63 20.51
C LEU A 91 5.35 -0.26 21.55
N ASN A 92 5.08 0.78 22.33
CA ASN A 92 5.94 1.28 23.42
C ASN A 92 5.16 1.23 24.74
N GLY A 93 5.86 0.89 25.82
CA GLY A 93 5.28 0.76 27.16
C GLY A 93 4.99 -0.69 27.57
N GLU A 94 4.47 -0.87 28.79
CA GLU A 94 4.24 -2.18 29.41
C GLU A 94 3.17 -3.04 28.67
N ALA A 95 2.25 -2.41 27.97
CA ALA A 95 1.21 -3.10 27.18
C ALA A 95 1.74 -3.73 25.88
N SER A 96 2.97 -3.40 25.46
CA SER A 96 3.55 -3.92 24.22
C SER A 96 4.20 -5.28 24.45
N SER A 97 3.46 -6.36 24.16
CA SER A 97 4.03 -7.71 24.17
C SER A 97 4.92 -7.97 22.94
N ALA A 98 5.80 -8.98 23.05
CA ALA A 98 6.62 -9.43 21.93
C ALA A 98 5.74 -9.88 20.74
N SER A 99 4.59 -10.51 21.00
CA SER A 99 3.63 -10.94 19.97
C SER A 99 3.00 -9.76 19.22
N VAL A 100 2.68 -8.65 19.90
CA VAL A 100 2.13 -7.44 19.26
C VAL A 100 3.17 -6.81 18.33
N ARG A 101 4.41 -6.66 18.79
CA ARG A 101 5.51 -6.17 17.94
C ARG A 101 5.76 -7.08 16.75
N SER A 102 5.76 -8.40 16.97
CA SER A 102 5.94 -9.37 15.88
C SER A 102 4.81 -9.29 14.85
N ALA A 103 3.54 -9.11 15.27
CA ALA A 103 2.43 -8.95 14.35
C ALA A 103 2.55 -7.67 13.50
N ALA A 104 2.92 -6.54 14.12
CA ALA A 104 3.15 -5.29 13.41
C ALA A 104 4.32 -5.40 12.41
N ASP A 105 5.42 -6.06 12.82
CA ASP A 105 6.58 -6.30 11.96
C ASP A 105 6.24 -7.22 10.78
N ILE A 106 5.48 -8.29 11.01
CA ILE A 106 5.02 -9.19 9.93
C ILE A 106 4.16 -8.40 8.95
N PHE A 107 3.18 -7.66 9.44
CA PHE A 107 2.28 -6.86 8.60
C PHE A 107 3.05 -5.88 7.73
N THR A 108 3.92 -5.06 8.35
CA THR A 108 4.63 -3.99 7.63
C THR A 108 5.66 -4.50 6.63
N ARG A 109 6.30 -5.64 6.91
CA ARG A 109 7.32 -6.22 6.02
C ARG A 109 6.75 -7.08 4.89
N SER A 110 5.56 -7.64 5.10
CA SER A 110 4.97 -8.56 4.14
C SER A 110 4.12 -7.87 3.08
N LEU A 111 3.61 -6.68 3.37
CA LEU A 111 2.79 -5.93 2.41
C LEU A 111 3.66 -5.12 1.45
N SER A 112 3.27 -5.13 0.17
CA SER A 112 3.90 -4.36 -0.90
C SER A 112 3.14 -3.07 -1.24
N SER A 113 2.22 -2.66 -0.39
CA SER A 113 1.45 -1.42 -0.55
C SER A 113 2.35 -0.21 -0.46
N SER A 114 1.98 0.86 -1.17
CA SER A 114 2.76 2.09 -1.20
C SER A 114 2.95 2.70 0.18
N SER A 115 1.93 2.60 1.02
CA SER A 115 1.95 3.09 2.39
C SER A 115 1.45 2.01 3.33
N VAL A 116 2.23 1.71 4.37
CA VAL A 116 1.83 0.74 5.41
C VAL A 116 2.01 1.39 6.77
N TYR A 117 0.92 1.46 7.52
CA TYR A 117 0.87 2.13 8.80
C TYR A 117 0.67 1.18 9.98
N VAL A 118 1.09 1.63 11.14
CA VAL A 118 0.79 1.01 12.43
C VAL A 118 0.15 2.05 13.32
N ASN A 119 -1.06 1.77 13.81
CA ASN A 119 -1.82 2.65 14.71
C ASN A 119 -2.04 4.07 14.16
N ALA A 120 -2.19 4.21 12.86
CA ALA A 120 -2.45 5.47 12.19
C ALA A 120 -3.53 5.31 11.12
N SER A 121 -4.26 6.37 10.83
CA SER A 121 -5.29 6.38 9.79
C SER A 121 -4.68 6.35 8.39
N THR A 122 -5.27 5.59 7.48
CA THR A 122 -4.94 5.60 6.05
C THR A 122 -5.12 6.98 5.39
N ARG A 123 -5.90 7.88 6.02
CA ARG A 123 -6.07 9.29 5.59
C ARG A 123 -4.79 10.12 5.66
N PHE A 124 -3.73 9.63 6.30
CA PHE A 124 -2.42 10.27 6.29
C PHE A 124 -1.61 10.00 5.01
N ALA A 125 -2.05 9.11 4.13
CA ALA A 125 -1.47 8.93 2.81
C ALA A 125 -1.85 10.12 1.92
N ASP A 126 -0.96 11.10 1.84
CA ASP A 126 -1.16 12.39 1.22
C ASP A 126 0.18 12.90 0.66
N GLY A 127 0.20 13.27 -0.61
CA GLY A 127 1.40 13.71 -1.31
C GLY A 127 2.05 14.96 -0.71
N PHE A 128 1.26 15.86 -0.11
CA PHE A 128 1.80 17.02 0.59
C PHE A 128 2.44 16.63 1.92
N ARG A 129 1.83 15.72 2.67
CA ARG A 129 2.39 15.18 3.93
C ARG A 129 3.68 14.41 3.70
N TYR A 130 3.79 13.70 2.57
CA TYR A 130 5.01 12.99 2.19
C TYR A 130 6.10 13.91 1.61
N GLY A 131 5.81 15.19 1.42
CA GLY A 131 6.74 16.15 0.88
C GLY A 131 6.89 16.12 -0.65
N PHE A 132 5.96 15.47 -1.36
CA PHE A 132 5.97 15.40 -2.83
C PHE A 132 5.45 16.70 -3.47
N GLY A 133 4.80 17.59 -2.72
CA GLY A 133 4.30 18.87 -3.18
C GLY A 133 3.09 18.79 -4.12
N ALA A 134 2.61 17.58 -4.41
CA ALA A 134 1.43 17.31 -5.22
C ALA A 134 0.91 15.91 -4.94
N GLU A 135 -0.34 15.66 -5.35
CA GLU A 135 -0.90 14.32 -5.40
C GLU A 135 -1.68 14.16 -6.70
N VAL A 136 -1.26 13.23 -7.55
CA VAL A 136 -1.85 12.97 -8.85
C VAL A 136 -2.28 11.51 -8.91
N GLY A 137 -3.54 11.27 -9.25
CA GLY A 137 -4.06 9.95 -9.57
C GLY A 137 -3.78 9.61 -11.02
N ILE A 138 -3.16 8.46 -11.27
CA ILE A 138 -2.78 8.02 -12.62
C ILE A 138 -3.58 6.79 -13.04
N SER A 139 -3.64 5.78 -12.17
CA SER A 139 -4.25 4.49 -12.48
C SER A 139 -4.46 3.68 -11.20
N THR A 140 -5.43 2.76 -11.23
CA THR A 140 -5.63 1.73 -10.21
C THR A 140 -4.75 0.49 -10.45
N GLY A 141 -4.04 0.42 -11.58
CA GLY A 141 -3.14 -0.68 -11.92
C GLY A 141 -1.86 -0.69 -11.08
N ARG A 142 -1.21 -1.86 -10.99
CA ARG A 142 0.00 -2.06 -10.17
C ARG A 142 1.32 -1.93 -10.94
N ILE A 143 1.28 -1.51 -12.21
CA ILE A 143 2.47 -1.42 -13.08
C ILE A 143 3.30 -0.17 -12.78
N HIS A 144 2.63 0.92 -12.43
CA HIS A 144 3.28 2.19 -12.12
C HIS A 144 3.51 2.39 -10.62
N ALA A 145 3.99 3.60 -10.27
CA ALA A 145 4.02 4.05 -8.88
C ALA A 145 2.62 3.99 -8.25
N ARG A 146 2.55 3.53 -7.00
CA ARG A 146 1.31 3.39 -6.22
C ARG A 146 1.27 4.43 -5.12
N GLY A 147 0.05 4.74 -4.67
CA GLY A 147 -0.18 5.76 -3.64
C GLY A 147 -0.01 7.17 -4.17
N PRO A 148 0.25 8.16 -3.31
CA PRO A 148 0.46 9.54 -3.72
C PRO A 148 1.61 9.66 -4.72
N VAL A 149 1.37 10.31 -5.86
CA VAL A 149 2.36 10.57 -6.90
C VAL A 149 2.56 12.07 -7.02
N GLY A 150 3.80 12.51 -6.81
CA GLY A 150 4.20 13.90 -7.02
C GLY A 150 4.91 14.13 -8.35
N LEU A 151 5.56 15.28 -8.50
CA LEU A 151 6.21 15.71 -9.74
C LEU A 151 7.25 14.70 -10.25
N GLU A 152 8.07 14.15 -9.35
CA GLU A 152 9.11 13.18 -9.71
C GLU A 152 8.54 11.89 -10.32
N GLY A 153 7.35 11.47 -9.89
CA GLY A 153 6.66 10.30 -10.44
C GLY A 153 6.06 10.52 -11.83
N LEU A 154 5.98 11.76 -12.29
CA LEU A 154 5.44 12.14 -13.59
C LEU A 154 6.51 12.31 -14.67
N VAL A 155 7.78 12.21 -14.32
CA VAL A 155 8.91 12.41 -15.23
C VAL A 155 9.75 11.14 -15.35
N THR A 156 10.55 11.07 -16.40
CA THR A 156 11.54 10.00 -16.59
C THR A 156 12.86 10.60 -17.00
N TYR A 157 13.92 9.84 -16.83
CA TYR A 157 15.26 10.25 -17.23
C TYR A 157 15.51 9.95 -18.70
N LYS A 158 16.13 10.91 -19.39
CA LYS A 158 16.67 10.72 -20.73
C LYS A 158 18.19 10.83 -20.66
N TYR A 159 18.88 9.78 -21.04
CA TYR A 159 20.33 9.78 -21.12
C TYR A 159 20.78 10.20 -22.50
N VAL A 160 21.66 11.18 -22.57
CA VAL A 160 22.26 11.65 -23.83
C VAL A 160 23.76 11.44 -23.75
N LEU A 161 24.25 10.47 -24.53
CA LEU A 161 25.68 10.18 -24.62
C LEU A 161 26.23 10.78 -25.91
N ARG A 162 27.34 11.46 -25.78
CA ARG A 162 28.07 12.03 -26.95
C ARG A 162 29.51 11.54 -26.89
N SER A 163 30.02 11.08 -28.03
CA SER A 163 31.44 10.84 -28.17
C SER A 163 32.21 12.17 -28.18
N ALA A 164 33.26 12.25 -27.39
CA ALA A 164 34.15 13.43 -27.35
C ALA A 164 35.17 13.48 -28.48
N GLY A 165 35.27 12.42 -29.26
CA GLY A 165 36.24 12.34 -30.38
C GLY A 165 35.66 12.69 -31.73
N SER A 166 36.50 12.76 -32.74
CA SER A 166 36.14 13.07 -34.14
C SER A 166 35.44 11.93 -34.87
N GLY A 167 35.18 10.81 -34.24
CA GLY A 167 34.52 9.64 -34.82
C GLY A 167 33.54 8.96 -33.90
N ALA A 168 32.62 8.17 -34.48
CA ALA A 168 31.69 7.37 -33.68
C ALA A 168 32.43 6.32 -32.84
N GLN A 169 32.07 6.22 -31.55
CA GLN A 169 32.51 5.12 -30.70
C GLN A 169 31.55 3.96 -30.93
N THR A 170 32.05 2.86 -31.44
CA THR A 170 31.25 1.67 -31.73
C THR A 170 31.54 0.52 -30.77
N ALA A 171 30.59 -0.38 -30.61
CA ALA A 171 30.78 -1.58 -29.79
C ALA A 171 31.95 -2.45 -30.30
N ALA A 172 32.27 -2.40 -31.58
CA ALA A 172 33.41 -3.11 -32.15
C ALA A 172 34.76 -2.67 -31.58
N ALA A 173 34.86 -1.43 -31.07
CA ALA A 173 36.07 -0.96 -30.39
C ALA A 173 36.33 -1.65 -29.06
N PHE A 174 35.35 -2.35 -28.51
CA PHE A 174 35.42 -3.06 -27.23
C PHE A 174 35.30 -4.60 -27.36
N SER A 175 35.36 -5.12 -28.58
CA SER A 175 35.35 -6.56 -28.82
C SER A 175 36.68 -7.20 -28.42
N PRO A 176 36.74 -8.49 -28.06
CA PRO A 176 38.00 -9.16 -27.74
C PRO A 176 38.94 -9.17 -28.95
N GLY A 177 40.15 -8.71 -28.78
CA GLY A 177 41.18 -8.70 -29.83
C GLY A 177 42.35 -7.81 -29.53
N ALA A 178 43.48 -7.96 -30.27
CA ALA A 178 44.64 -7.08 -30.15
C ALA A 178 44.25 -5.65 -30.58
N HIS A 179 44.70 -4.68 -29.80
CA HIS A 179 44.45 -3.24 -30.03
C HIS A 179 43.02 -2.74 -29.70
N GLN A 180 42.18 -3.56 -29.05
CA GLN A 180 40.84 -3.11 -28.64
C GLN A 180 40.85 -2.65 -27.19
N ARG A 181 39.89 -1.75 -26.88
CA ARG A 181 39.71 -1.23 -25.52
C ARG A 181 39.07 -2.26 -24.62
N ALA A 182 39.58 -2.40 -23.40
CA ALA A 182 38.89 -3.18 -22.38
C ALA A 182 37.55 -2.50 -21.99
N TRP A 183 36.51 -3.29 -21.85
CA TRP A 183 35.26 -2.81 -21.26
C TRP A 183 35.47 -2.49 -19.79
N SER A 184 35.04 -1.31 -19.34
CA SER A 184 35.12 -0.90 -17.96
C SER A 184 33.73 -0.62 -17.39
N HIS A 185 33.47 -1.09 -16.19
CA HIS A 185 32.28 -0.78 -15.41
C HIS A 185 32.51 0.35 -14.40
N GLN A 186 33.61 1.09 -14.51
CA GLN A 186 33.87 2.22 -13.64
C GLN A 186 32.81 3.30 -13.82
N PRO A 187 32.34 3.93 -12.73
CA PRO A 187 31.43 5.06 -12.80
C PRO A 187 32.03 6.17 -13.68
N ILE A 188 31.20 6.76 -14.53
CA ILE A 188 31.55 7.96 -15.29
C ILE A 188 31.06 9.14 -14.46
N GLU A 189 31.94 10.13 -14.24
CA GLU A 189 31.55 11.36 -13.58
C GLU A 189 30.51 12.10 -14.45
N ALA A 190 29.31 12.31 -13.91
CA ALA A 190 28.26 13.00 -14.62
C ALA A 190 28.50 14.51 -14.58
N VAL A 191 28.70 15.11 -15.75
CA VAL A 191 28.76 16.56 -15.89
C VAL A 191 27.34 17.05 -16.19
N TYR A 192 26.72 17.73 -15.26
CA TYR A 192 25.44 18.39 -15.47
C TYR A 192 25.68 19.75 -16.14
N PRO A 193 25.06 20.04 -17.30
CA PRO A 193 25.11 21.39 -17.84
C PRO A 193 24.45 22.36 -16.87
N SER A 194 25.11 23.47 -16.59
CA SER A 194 24.50 24.58 -15.87
C SER A 194 23.26 25.04 -16.64
N LEU A 195 22.11 25.04 -15.99
CA LEU A 195 20.90 25.67 -16.50
C LEU A 195 21.14 27.20 -16.45
N THR A 196 21.65 27.76 -17.53
CA THR A 196 21.69 29.22 -17.76
C THR A 196 20.46 29.61 -18.55
#